data_f1c3f764dfe216bb53ef32832b2dd8a3
#
_entry.id   f1c3f764dfe216bb53ef32832b2dd8a3
#
_cell.length_a   1.000
_cell.length_b   1.000
_cell.length_c   1.000
_cell.angle_alpha   90.00
_cell.angle_beta   90.00
_cell.angle_gamma   90.00
#
_symmetry.space_group_name_H-M   'P 1'
#
loop_
_entity.id
_entity.type
_entity.pdbx_description
1 polymer ?
#
loop_
_entity_poly.entity_id
_entity_poly.type
_entity_poly.pdbx_seq_one_letter_code
_entity_poly.pdbx_strand_id
1 'polypeptide(L)'
;MINLASYSYPKGLHLLKSWQAGTEEAKAEIKSVFDAAIAGDFDENFSVLAPADEVHSTASVHMLALAILNDIYGVSSAEYYKTDPYRYVRANLTVGRLLGVKKLYMTWALYAFSCEVLGQKMMYPDKFPPGSDPDEALINKENCFELETPDFSAG
;
A
#
# COMPACT_ATOMS: atom_id res chain seq x y z
N MET A 1 16.03 12.10 -12.59
CA MET A 1 15.93 10.61 -12.46
C MET A 1 16.58 10.21 -11.15
N ILE A 2 15.81 9.61 -10.26
CA ILE A 2 16.33 9.06 -8.99
C ILE A 2 16.72 7.60 -9.23
N ASN A 3 17.95 7.28 -8.88
CA ASN A 3 18.44 5.90 -8.92
C ASN A 3 18.05 5.16 -7.63
N LEU A 4 16.91 4.46 -7.66
CA LEU A 4 16.46 3.64 -6.52
C LEU A 4 17.41 2.48 -6.21
N ALA A 5 18.20 2.02 -7.16
CA ALA A 5 19.25 1.02 -6.90
C ALA A 5 20.35 1.53 -5.95
N SER A 6 20.49 2.86 -5.80
CA SER A 6 21.43 3.45 -4.83
C SER A 6 20.99 3.32 -3.38
N TYR A 7 19.71 2.95 -3.13
CA TYR A 7 19.23 2.72 -1.78
C TYR A 7 19.47 1.25 -1.39
N SER A 8 20.59 1.01 -0.72
CA SER A 8 20.77 -0.25 -0.01
C SER A 8 19.76 -0.37 1.12
N TYR A 9 19.46 -1.62 1.55
CA TYR A 9 18.53 -1.82 2.66
C TYR A 9 18.85 -1.01 3.92
N PRO A 10 20.11 -0.95 4.42
CA PRO A 10 20.43 -0.13 5.57
C PRO A 10 20.13 1.37 5.36
N LYS A 11 20.42 1.89 4.17
CA LYS A 11 20.13 3.30 3.82
C LYS A 11 18.62 3.55 3.76
N GLY A 12 17.88 2.69 3.08
CA GLY A 12 16.42 2.80 2.98
C GLY A 12 15.73 2.71 4.35
N LEU A 13 16.16 1.76 5.18
CA LEU A 13 15.64 1.61 6.55
C LEU A 13 15.96 2.84 7.41
N HIS A 14 17.18 3.39 7.31
CA HIS A 14 17.56 4.61 8.02
C HIS A 14 16.67 5.78 7.60
N LEU A 15 16.46 5.95 6.30
CA LEU A 15 15.60 7.01 5.77
C LEU A 15 14.16 6.89 6.29
N LEU A 16 13.58 5.69 6.27
CA LEU A 16 12.23 5.45 6.78
C LEU A 16 12.11 5.70 8.29
N LYS A 17 13.12 5.29 9.07
CA LYS A 17 13.15 5.58 10.52
C LYS A 17 13.28 7.06 10.83
N SER A 18 14.09 7.78 10.06
CA SER A 18 14.25 9.23 10.21
C SER A 18 12.96 9.99 9.86
N TRP A 19 12.24 9.53 8.82
CA TRP A 19 10.92 10.04 8.49
C TRP A 19 9.92 9.80 9.62
N GLN A 20 9.86 8.58 10.17
CA GLN A 20 8.99 8.25 11.31
C GLN A 20 9.31 9.09 12.56
N ALA A 21 10.56 9.48 12.74
CA ALA A 21 11.00 10.39 13.81
C ALA A 21 10.66 11.87 13.53
N GLY A 22 10.06 12.17 12.36
CA GLY A 22 9.65 13.52 12.00
C GLY A 22 10.77 14.43 11.49
N THR A 23 11.86 13.86 10.95
CA THR A 23 12.96 14.62 10.40
C THR A 23 12.57 15.23 9.06
N GLU A 24 12.62 16.54 8.90
CA GLU A 24 12.20 17.27 7.70
C GLU A 24 13.05 16.91 6.48
N GLU A 25 14.34 16.70 6.65
CA GLU A 25 15.25 16.28 5.58
C GLU A 25 14.84 14.88 5.04
N ALA A 26 14.51 13.97 5.93
CA ALA A 26 14.04 12.63 5.54
C ALA A 26 12.69 12.70 4.83
N LYS A 27 11.79 13.57 5.27
CA LYS A 27 10.49 13.80 4.62
C LYS A 27 10.69 14.36 3.21
N ALA A 28 11.57 15.32 3.03
CA ALA A 28 11.90 15.88 1.72
C ALA A 28 12.55 14.85 0.79
N GLU A 29 13.47 14.03 1.31
CA GLU A 29 14.12 12.97 0.52
C GLU A 29 13.12 11.90 0.10
N ILE A 30 12.26 11.41 1.01
CA ILE A 30 11.20 10.45 0.68
C ILE A 30 10.24 11.05 -0.34
N LYS A 31 9.82 12.29 -0.18
CA LYS A 31 8.98 12.98 -1.16
C LYS A 31 9.61 12.96 -2.56
N SER A 32 10.88 13.30 -2.65
CA SER A 32 11.61 13.30 -3.93
C SER A 32 11.64 11.89 -4.57
N VAL A 33 11.86 10.85 -3.78
CA VAL A 33 11.86 9.46 -4.24
C VAL A 33 10.46 9.06 -4.74
N PHE A 34 9.42 9.41 -4.01
CA PHE A 34 8.04 9.09 -4.39
C PHE A 34 7.57 9.88 -5.61
N ASP A 35 7.91 11.19 -5.69
CA ASP A 35 7.59 12.01 -6.86
C ASP A 35 8.16 11.39 -8.15
N ALA A 36 9.43 10.99 -8.14
CA ALA A 36 10.06 10.32 -9.26
C ALA A 36 9.39 8.98 -9.58
N ALA A 37 9.11 8.17 -8.58
CA ALA A 37 8.47 6.88 -8.76
C ALA A 37 7.05 7.00 -9.33
N ILE A 38 6.25 7.93 -8.81
CA ILE A 38 4.87 8.17 -9.27
C ILE A 38 4.87 8.73 -10.70
N ALA A 39 5.78 9.63 -11.01
CA ALA A 39 5.93 10.16 -12.37
C ALA A 39 6.46 9.15 -13.37
N GLY A 40 6.99 8.01 -12.92
CA GLY A 40 7.66 7.04 -13.77
C GLY A 40 9.10 7.44 -14.15
N ASP A 41 9.67 8.43 -13.46
CA ASP A 41 11.05 8.88 -13.65
C ASP A 41 12.02 8.06 -12.77
N PHE A 42 12.14 6.80 -13.08
CA PHE A 42 13.00 5.83 -12.39
C PHE A 42 13.86 5.06 -13.40
N ASP A 43 14.90 4.39 -12.89
CA ASP A 43 15.76 3.56 -13.73
C ASP A 43 15.05 2.28 -14.21
N GLU A 44 15.62 1.65 -15.26
CA GLU A 44 15.07 0.43 -15.87
C GLU A 44 14.92 -0.75 -14.89
N ASN A 45 15.58 -0.70 -13.75
CA ASN A 45 15.54 -1.72 -12.71
C ASN A 45 14.45 -1.47 -11.64
N PHE A 46 13.64 -0.43 -11.78
CA PHE A 46 12.60 -0.13 -10.80
C PHE A 46 11.63 -1.28 -10.56
N SER A 47 11.25 -1.98 -11.62
CA SER A 47 10.34 -3.14 -11.57
C SER A 47 10.95 -4.35 -10.87
N VAL A 48 12.28 -4.40 -10.73
CA VAL A 48 13.01 -5.49 -10.09
C VAL A 48 13.29 -5.11 -8.64
N LEU A 49 12.67 -5.82 -7.70
CA LEU A 49 13.02 -5.68 -6.29
C LEU A 49 14.49 -6.08 -6.09
N ALA A 50 15.24 -5.27 -5.36
CA ALA A 50 16.64 -5.58 -5.09
C ALA A 50 16.76 -6.95 -4.41
N PRO A 51 17.71 -7.80 -4.83
CA PRO A 51 17.98 -9.02 -4.12
C PRO A 51 18.44 -8.66 -2.70
N ALA A 52 17.63 -9.00 -1.71
CA ALA A 52 18.02 -8.92 -0.32
C ALA A 52 18.58 -10.29 0.08
N ASP A 53 19.72 -10.29 0.74
CA ASP A 53 20.32 -11.54 1.25
C ASP A 53 19.46 -12.10 2.39
N GLU A 54 18.73 -11.23 3.09
CA GLU A 54 17.79 -11.57 4.15
C GLU A 54 16.37 -11.15 3.79
N VAL A 55 15.38 -11.96 4.19
CA VAL A 55 13.97 -11.65 4.05
C VAL A 55 13.56 -10.76 5.22
N HIS A 56 13.48 -9.46 4.97
CA HIS A 56 12.90 -8.53 5.92
C HIS A 56 11.37 -8.60 5.83
N SER A 57 10.67 -8.32 6.93
CA SER A 57 9.21 -8.44 7.03
C SER A 57 8.50 -7.71 5.89
N THR A 58 7.64 -8.42 5.18
CA THR A 58 6.82 -7.88 4.09
C THR A 58 5.48 -7.33 4.58
N ALA A 59 5.12 -7.62 5.83
CA ALA A 59 3.78 -7.37 6.36
C ALA A 59 3.38 -5.88 6.41
N SER A 60 4.34 -4.96 6.34
CA SER A 60 4.10 -3.53 6.55
C SER A 60 4.29 -2.67 5.29
N VAL A 61 4.64 -3.24 4.14
CA VAL A 61 4.95 -2.45 2.93
C VAL A 61 3.78 -1.57 2.52
N HIS A 62 2.59 -2.14 2.37
CA HIS A 62 1.38 -1.40 1.97
C HIS A 62 0.93 -0.38 3.03
N MET A 63 1.11 -0.70 4.32
CA MET A 63 0.80 0.23 5.41
C MET A 63 1.76 1.42 5.44
N LEU A 64 3.06 1.18 5.22
CA LEU A 64 4.04 2.24 5.10
C LEU A 64 3.80 3.10 3.86
N ALA A 65 3.46 2.49 2.73
CA ALA A 65 3.12 3.21 1.51
C ALA A 65 1.90 4.14 1.72
N LEU A 66 0.83 3.61 2.35
CA LEU A 66 -0.33 4.41 2.73
C LEU A 66 0.06 5.56 3.68
N ALA A 67 0.81 5.26 4.74
CA ALA A 67 1.21 6.25 5.73
C ALA A 67 2.06 7.39 5.11
N ILE A 68 2.98 7.06 4.21
CA ILE A 68 3.80 8.05 3.49
C ILE A 68 2.93 8.90 2.55
N LEU A 69 2.06 8.28 1.77
CA LEU A 69 1.17 8.99 0.85
C LEU A 69 0.19 9.90 1.60
N ASN A 70 -0.32 9.44 2.75
CA ASN A 70 -1.18 10.26 3.61
C ASN A 70 -0.41 11.44 4.21
N ASP A 71 0.77 11.20 4.81
CA ASP A 71 1.55 12.25 5.48
C ASP A 71 2.09 13.31 4.50
N ILE A 72 2.56 12.90 3.31
CA ILE A 72 3.23 13.81 2.37
C ILE A 72 2.27 14.44 1.37
N TYR A 73 1.24 13.68 0.94
CA TYR A 73 0.36 14.11 -0.15
C TYR A 73 -1.11 14.26 0.26
N GLY A 74 -1.45 13.96 1.51
CA GLY A 74 -2.83 14.02 2.00
C GLY A 74 -3.75 12.96 1.38
N VAL A 75 -3.20 11.89 0.82
CA VAL A 75 -3.97 10.82 0.19
C VAL A 75 -4.71 10.02 1.24
N SER A 76 -6.03 9.99 1.16
CA SER A 76 -6.86 9.18 2.05
C SER A 76 -6.72 7.67 1.76
N SER A 77 -7.11 6.83 2.72
CA SER A 77 -7.13 5.38 2.53
C SER A 77 -8.02 4.97 1.35
N ALA A 78 -9.20 5.57 1.22
CA ALA A 78 -10.10 5.31 0.10
C ALA A 78 -9.47 5.65 -1.24
N GLU A 79 -8.81 6.80 -1.37
CA GLU A 79 -8.09 7.18 -2.59
C GLU A 79 -6.94 6.24 -2.89
N TYR A 80 -6.18 5.87 -1.87
CA TYR A 80 -5.05 4.95 -2.02
C TYR A 80 -5.47 3.60 -2.63
N TYR A 81 -6.57 3.04 -2.16
CA TYR A 81 -7.01 1.71 -2.61
C TYR A 81 -7.88 1.74 -3.86
N LYS A 82 -8.59 2.85 -4.16
CA LYS A 82 -9.68 2.84 -5.15
C LYS A 82 -9.43 3.69 -6.41
N THR A 83 -8.58 4.71 -6.34
CA THR A 83 -8.59 5.71 -7.42
C THR A 83 -7.48 5.59 -8.44
N ASP A 84 -6.28 5.15 -8.03
CA ASP A 84 -5.12 5.12 -8.90
C ASP A 84 -4.28 3.86 -8.68
N PRO A 85 -4.51 2.80 -9.47
CA PRO A 85 -3.78 1.56 -9.34
C PRO A 85 -2.28 1.72 -9.65
N TYR A 86 -1.90 2.66 -10.53
CA TYR A 86 -0.48 2.91 -10.83
C TYR A 86 0.23 3.54 -9.63
N ARG A 87 -0.39 4.54 -9.01
CA ARG A 87 0.14 5.15 -7.78
C ARG A 87 0.26 4.11 -6.66
N TYR A 88 -0.77 3.28 -6.49
CA TYR A 88 -0.75 2.19 -5.52
C TYR A 88 0.44 1.25 -5.74
N VAL A 89 0.60 0.72 -6.95
CA VAL A 89 1.69 -0.22 -7.28
C VAL A 89 3.05 0.44 -7.10
N ARG A 90 3.24 1.64 -7.63
CA ARG A 90 4.53 2.36 -7.57
C ARG A 90 4.92 2.71 -6.14
N ALA A 91 3.98 3.14 -5.31
CA ALA A 91 4.24 3.42 -3.91
C ALA A 91 4.68 2.15 -3.15
N ASN A 92 3.99 1.04 -3.36
CA ASN A 92 4.36 -0.24 -2.75
C ASN A 92 5.73 -0.75 -3.23
N LEU A 93 6.03 -0.63 -4.52
CA LEU A 93 7.35 -0.98 -5.07
C LEU A 93 8.45 -0.10 -4.47
N THR A 94 8.21 1.20 -4.32
CA THR A 94 9.16 2.13 -3.72
C THR A 94 9.50 1.75 -2.29
N VAL A 95 8.49 1.52 -1.46
CA VAL A 95 8.69 1.07 -0.07
C VAL A 95 9.37 -0.30 -0.04
N GLY A 96 8.95 -1.22 -0.89
CA GLY A 96 9.58 -2.53 -1.01
C GLY A 96 11.07 -2.43 -1.32
N ARG A 97 11.47 -1.52 -2.22
CA ARG A 97 12.88 -1.25 -2.53
C ARG A 97 13.64 -0.69 -1.33
N LEU A 98 13.08 0.30 -0.65
CA LEU A 98 13.71 0.90 0.54
C LEU A 98 13.88 -0.11 1.68
N LEU A 99 12.98 -1.08 1.78
CA LEU A 99 13.04 -2.16 2.78
C LEU A 99 13.82 -3.41 2.33
N GLY A 100 14.33 -3.44 1.10
CA GLY A 100 15.01 -4.63 0.56
C GLY A 100 14.10 -5.85 0.44
N VAL A 101 12.81 -5.66 0.20
CA VAL A 101 11.82 -6.74 0.12
C VAL A 101 11.90 -7.45 -1.23
N LYS A 102 11.94 -8.78 -1.24
CA LYS A 102 12.00 -9.60 -2.47
C LYS A 102 10.64 -9.82 -3.13
N LYS A 103 9.55 -9.77 -2.36
CA LYS A 103 8.19 -10.04 -2.86
C LYS A 103 7.22 -9.02 -2.28
N LEU A 104 6.31 -8.53 -3.12
CA LEU A 104 5.17 -7.75 -2.69
C LEU A 104 3.95 -8.65 -2.56
N TYR A 105 3.26 -8.52 -1.45
CA TYR A 105 1.97 -9.16 -1.22
C TYR A 105 0.88 -8.07 -1.28
N MET A 106 -0.03 -8.21 -2.23
CA MET A 106 -1.11 -7.23 -2.47
C MET A 106 -2.44 -7.70 -1.86
N THR A 107 -2.40 -8.24 -0.66
CA THR A 107 -3.51 -9.00 -0.08
C THR A 107 -4.70 -8.14 0.37
N TRP A 108 -4.46 -6.99 0.97
CA TRP A 108 -5.52 -6.22 1.61
C TRP A 108 -6.52 -5.58 0.64
N ALA A 109 -6.06 -5.06 -0.48
CA ALA A 109 -6.94 -4.48 -1.49
C ALA A 109 -7.94 -5.51 -2.03
N LEU A 110 -7.50 -6.75 -2.22
CA LEU A 110 -8.33 -7.83 -2.75
C LEU A 110 -9.52 -8.15 -1.83
N TYR A 111 -9.29 -8.19 -0.52
CA TYR A 111 -10.37 -8.47 0.45
C TYR A 111 -11.41 -7.36 0.47
N ALA A 112 -10.99 -6.10 0.43
CA ALA A 112 -11.92 -4.97 0.42
C ALA A 112 -12.83 -5.01 -0.81
N PHE A 113 -12.28 -5.24 -2.00
CA PHE A 113 -13.06 -5.32 -3.24
C PHE A 113 -14.03 -6.50 -3.24
N SER A 114 -13.59 -7.67 -2.80
CA SER A 114 -14.46 -8.84 -2.71
C SER A 114 -15.62 -8.60 -1.76
N CYS A 115 -15.38 -8.00 -0.60
CA CYS A 115 -16.42 -7.68 0.36
C CYS A 115 -17.42 -6.66 -0.21
N GLU A 116 -16.94 -5.60 -0.87
CA GLU A 116 -17.81 -4.57 -1.48
C GLU A 116 -18.68 -5.13 -2.62
N VAL A 117 -18.11 -5.99 -3.46
CA VAL A 117 -18.87 -6.67 -4.53
C VAL A 117 -20.01 -7.51 -3.96
N LEU A 118 -19.82 -8.11 -2.77
CA LEU A 118 -20.84 -8.85 -2.05
C LEU A 118 -21.85 -7.95 -1.30
N GLY A 119 -21.67 -6.61 -1.36
CA GLY A 119 -22.55 -5.66 -0.70
C GLY A 119 -22.13 -5.30 0.73
N GLN A 120 -20.99 -5.79 1.22
CA GLN A 120 -20.48 -5.41 2.54
C GLN A 120 -20.03 -3.96 2.53
N LYS A 121 -20.56 -3.15 3.43
CA LYS A 121 -20.03 -1.80 3.65
C LYS A 121 -18.63 -1.85 4.25
N MET A 122 -17.69 -1.16 3.61
CA MET A 122 -16.31 -1.08 4.04
C MET A 122 -16.00 0.31 4.59
N MET A 123 -15.24 0.35 5.67
CA MET A 123 -14.63 1.57 6.20
C MET A 123 -13.21 1.72 5.68
N TYR A 124 -12.82 2.96 5.38
CA TYR A 124 -11.49 3.32 4.91
C TYR A 124 -10.85 4.35 5.86
N PRO A 125 -10.38 3.93 7.04
CA PRO A 125 -9.74 4.83 7.99
C PRO A 125 -8.43 5.39 7.40
N ASP A 126 -8.12 6.68 7.66
CA ASP A 126 -7.04 7.40 6.98
C ASP A 126 -5.65 6.76 7.07
N LYS A 127 -5.35 6.05 8.14
CA LYS A 127 -4.00 5.49 8.39
C LYS A 127 -4.01 3.97 8.57
N PHE A 128 -5.13 3.32 8.29
CA PHE A 128 -5.28 1.89 8.48
C PHE A 128 -5.82 1.23 7.22
N PRO A 129 -5.62 -0.08 7.05
CA PRO A 129 -6.23 -0.80 5.96
C PRO A 129 -7.75 -0.76 6.05
N PRO A 130 -8.46 -0.97 4.93
CA PRO A 130 -9.90 -1.08 4.95
C PRO A 130 -10.37 -2.22 5.86
N GLY A 131 -11.49 -2.01 6.52
CA GLY A 131 -12.15 -2.97 7.39
C GLY A 131 -13.64 -2.99 7.14
N SER A 132 -14.31 -4.08 7.50
CA SER A 132 -15.77 -4.15 7.46
C SER A 132 -16.37 -3.22 8.50
N ASP A 133 -17.46 -2.56 8.13
CA ASP A 133 -18.28 -1.82 9.09
C ASP A 133 -18.99 -2.82 10.03
N PRO A 134 -18.70 -2.83 11.33
CA PRO A 134 -19.29 -3.81 12.24
C PRO A 134 -20.79 -3.57 12.48
N ASP A 135 -21.24 -2.33 12.31
CA ASP A 135 -22.64 -1.95 12.53
C ASP A 135 -23.52 -2.28 11.29
N GLU A 136 -22.87 -2.45 10.13
CA GLU A 136 -23.54 -2.80 8.87
C GLU A 136 -22.96 -4.11 8.29
N ALA A 137 -22.77 -5.10 9.15
CA ALA A 137 -22.29 -6.41 8.72
C ALA A 137 -23.33 -7.10 7.81
N LEU A 138 -22.89 -7.44 6.59
CA LEU A 138 -23.72 -8.17 5.64
C LEU A 138 -24.17 -9.53 6.18
N ILE A 139 -23.29 -10.17 6.93
CA ILE A 139 -23.55 -11.47 7.57
C ILE A 139 -23.60 -11.27 9.07
N ASN A 140 -24.70 -11.65 9.67
CA ASN A 140 -24.89 -11.69 11.11
C ASN A 140 -25.50 -13.03 11.54
N LYS A 141 -25.74 -13.21 12.85
CA LYS A 141 -26.28 -14.47 13.38
C LYS A 141 -27.68 -14.81 12.89
N GLU A 142 -28.43 -13.79 12.47
CA GLU A 142 -29.84 -13.90 12.09
C GLU A 142 -29.99 -14.28 10.63
N ASN A 143 -29.07 -13.78 9.75
CA ASN A 143 -29.16 -13.95 8.30
C ASN A 143 -28.07 -14.82 7.67
N CYS A 144 -27.18 -15.42 8.44
CA CYS A 144 -26.03 -16.15 7.89
C CYS A 144 -26.40 -17.35 6.99
N PHE A 145 -27.65 -17.84 7.07
CA PHE A 145 -28.16 -18.93 6.23
C PHE A 145 -29.07 -18.43 5.09
N GLU A 146 -29.35 -17.13 5.01
CA GLU A 146 -30.28 -16.52 4.05
C GLU A 146 -29.56 -15.81 2.89
N LEU A 147 -28.22 -15.77 2.93
CA LEU A 147 -27.44 -15.13 1.90
C LEU A 147 -27.55 -15.85 0.57
N GLU A 148 -28.09 -15.16 -0.42
CA GLU A 148 -28.07 -15.62 -1.80
C GLU A 148 -26.65 -15.48 -2.38
N THR A 149 -26.23 -16.48 -3.13
CA THR A 149 -24.97 -16.41 -3.87
C THR A 149 -25.12 -15.37 -4.98
N PRO A 150 -24.22 -14.37 -5.08
CA PRO A 150 -24.26 -13.41 -6.17
C PRO A 150 -24.23 -14.10 -7.53
N ASP A 151 -25.01 -13.59 -8.47
CA ASP A 151 -24.96 -14.06 -9.85
C ASP A 151 -23.76 -13.46 -10.57
N PHE A 152 -22.73 -14.25 -10.79
CA PHE A 152 -21.53 -13.88 -11.54
C PHE A 152 -21.62 -14.18 -13.04
N SER A 153 -22.79 -14.59 -13.56
CA SER A 153 -22.95 -14.97 -14.96
C SER A 153 -22.80 -13.78 -15.93
N ALA A 154 -22.95 -12.58 -15.44
CA ALA A 154 -22.82 -11.35 -16.23
C ALA A 154 -21.40 -10.77 -16.27
N GLY A 155 -20.40 -11.39 -15.64
CA GLY A 155 -18.98 -11.00 -15.64
C GLY A 155 -18.59 -10.12 -14.48
#